data_915e42f5325775f94ce495aa590af6e7
#
_entry.id   915e42f5325775f94ce495aa590af6e7
#
_cell.length_a   1.000
_cell.length_b   1.000
_cell.length_c   1.000
_cell.angle_alpha   90.00
_cell.angle_beta   90.00
_cell.angle_gamma   90.00
#
_symmetry.space_group_name_H-M   'P 1'
#
loop_
_entity.id
_entity.type
_entity.pdbx_description
1 polymer ?
#
loop_
_entity_poly.entity_id
_entity_poly.type
_entity_poly.pdbx_seq_one_letter_code
_entity_poly.pdbx_strand_id
1 'polypeptide(L)'
;LMPWPNRVAGGSYSWEGTSYDLPVDEPTFGTSLHGFVAFQDWQVERADASLVQLSTLIAARYSYPWTLLASARYSLDADAGLTVELSATNISEGTAPYGVGFHPYLAVDGVPADELELENPASIIYEADASMIPVAAHDVASFGLDFRSPAIIGTSRLDNAFAGLPEGTWAVTLRDPASGVGVSLSSDARWLQVYSADYIGRVGVAVEPMSC
;
A
#
# COMPACT_ATOMS: atom_id res chain seq x y z
N LEU A 1 3.99 5.61 1.80
CA LEU A 1 3.24 5.73 3.04
C LEU A 1 4.17 5.43 4.21
N MET A 2 4.41 6.40 5.08
CA MET A 2 5.31 6.29 6.24
C MET A 2 4.89 7.29 7.31
N PRO A 3 5.07 7.02 8.59
CA PRO A 3 5.65 5.83 9.22
C PRO A 3 4.63 4.72 9.50
N TRP A 4 3.47 4.75 8.89
CA TRP A 4 2.52 3.63 8.78
C TRP A 4 1.77 3.70 7.45
N PRO A 5 1.49 2.55 6.80
CA PRO A 5 0.51 2.45 5.73
C PRO A 5 -0.88 2.21 6.32
N ASN A 6 -1.92 2.43 5.53
CA ASN A 6 -3.30 2.17 5.90
C ASN A 6 -3.74 2.92 7.19
N ARG A 7 -4.67 2.39 7.98
CA ARG A 7 -5.40 3.08 9.04
C ARG A 7 -4.91 2.72 10.44
N VAL A 8 -4.89 3.74 11.32
CA VAL A 8 -4.75 3.56 12.77
C VAL A 8 -6.11 3.87 13.41
N ALA A 9 -6.71 2.85 14.03
CA ALA A 9 -8.02 2.91 14.65
C ALA A 9 -8.10 4.03 15.72
N GLY A 10 -9.12 4.89 15.63
CA GLY A 10 -9.31 6.00 16.58
C GLY A 10 -8.19 7.04 16.59
N GLY A 11 -7.22 6.94 15.64
CA GLY A 11 -6.04 7.80 15.67
C GLY A 11 -5.17 7.62 16.92
N SER A 12 -5.21 6.47 17.59
CA SER A 12 -4.45 6.26 18.83
C SER A 12 -3.64 4.96 18.77
N TYR A 13 -2.44 4.99 19.30
CA TYR A 13 -1.58 3.81 19.41
C TYR A 13 -0.78 3.84 20.72
N SER A 14 -0.25 2.69 21.11
CA SER A 14 0.66 2.57 22.24
C SER A 14 2.01 2.01 21.82
N TRP A 15 3.08 2.61 22.32
CA TRP A 15 4.44 2.15 22.11
C TRP A 15 5.24 2.18 23.41
N GLU A 16 5.85 1.05 23.79
CA GLU A 16 6.65 0.91 25.03
C GLU A 16 5.91 1.44 26.27
N GLY A 17 4.60 1.17 26.36
CA GLY A 17 3.77 1.56 27.51
C GLY A 17 3.28 3.02 27.51
N THR A 18 3.63 3.81 26.51
CA THR A 18 3.16 5.19 26.34
C THR A 18 2.11 5.23 25.23
N SER A 19 1.01 5.95 25.47
CA SER A 19 -0.03 6.17 24.47
C SER A 19 0.18 7.51 23.74
N TYR A 20 -0.11 7.49 22.44
CA TYR A 20 0.04 8.63 21.54
C TYR A 20 -1.23 8.83 20.73
N ASP A 21 -1.63 10.07 20.55
CA ASP A 21 -2.79 10.46 19.74
C ASP A 21 -2.33 11.10 18.43
N LEU A 22 -2.69 10.48 17.33
CA LEU A 22 -2.47 10.96 15.96
C LEU A 22 -3.63 11.88 15.52
N PRO A 23 -3.40 12.81 14.61
CA PRO A 23 -4.51 13.51 13.96
C PRO A 23 -5.45 12.51 13.27
N VAL A 24 -6.75 12.65 13.49
CA VAL A 24 -7.78 11.93 12.73
C VAL A 24 -7.98 12.70 11.42
N ASP A 25 -7.32 12.26 10.36
CA ASP A 25 -7.36 12.89 9.04
C ASP A 25 -8.34 12.22 8.07
N GLU A 26 -8.94 11.10 8.50
CA GLU A 26 -10.06 10.44 7.83
C GLU A 26 -11.28 10.43 8.77
N PRO A 27 -11.98 11.56 8.94
CA PRO A 27 -13.03 11.72 9.97
C PRO A 27 -14.25 10.82 9.72
N THR A 28 -14.52 10.42 8.48
CA THR A 28 -15.62 9.51 8.13
C THR A 28 -15.50 8.16 8.83
N PHE A 29 -14.28 7.67 8.99
CA PHE A 29 -13.98 6.39 9.64
C PHE A 29 -13.38 6.55 11.04
N GLY A 30 -13.07 7.78 11.45
CA GLY A 30 -12.46 8.07 12.75
C GLY A 30 -11.02 7.55 12.84
N THR A 31 -10.27 7.55 11.75
CA THR A 31 -8.94 6.94 11.64
C THR A 31 -7.87 7.96 11.27
N SER A 32 -6.62 7.60 11.53
CA SER A 32 -5.44 8.27 10.98
C SER A 32 -4.89 7.43 9.84
N LEU A 33 -4.78 8.03 8.64
CA LEU A 33 -4.54 7.32 7.40
C LEU A 33 -3.16 7.64 6.81
N HIS A 34 -2.41 6.60 6.39
CA HIS A 34 -1.24 6.67 5.50
C HIS A 34 -0.02 7.46 6.00
N GLY A 35 0.09 7.71 7.30
CA GLY A 35 1.27 8.36 7.88
C GLY A 35 1.39 9.84 7.58
N PHE A 36 2.63 10.36 7.52
CA PHE A 36 2.85 11.79 7.43
C PHE A 36 3.42 12.27 6.08
N VAL A 37 3.98 11.35 5.28
CA VAL A 37 4.80 11.77 4.12
C VAL A 37 4.02 11.93 2.82
N ALA A 38 2.74 11.53 2.79
CA ALA A 38 1.91 11.61 1.59
C ALA A 38 1.67 13.06 1.12
N PHE A 39 1.68 14.02 2.05
CA PHE A 39 1.36 15.43 1.78
C PHE A 39 2.47 16.39 2.23
N GLN A 40 3.73 15.95 2.21
CA GLN A 40 4.84 16.83 2.50
C GLN A 40 5.85 16.86 1.35
N ASP A 41 6.67 17.91 1.33
CA ASP A 41 7.68 18.09 0.29
C ASP A 41 8.79 17.04 0.42
N TRP A 42 9.27 16.57 -0.73
CA TRP A 42 10.41 15.70 -0.84
C TRP A 42 11.54 16.41 -1.57
N GLN A 43 12.73 16.32 -1.01
CA GLN A 43 13.92 16.85 -1.62
C GLN A 43 14.47 15.87 -2.67
N VAL A 44 14.82 16.37 -3.84
CA VAL A 44 15.51 15.59 -4.87
C VAL A 44 16.99 15.51 -4.50
N GLU A 45 17.46 14.32 -4.12
CA GLU A 45 18.85 14.04 -3.80
C GLU A 45 19.67 13.73 -5.05
N ARG A 46 19.02 13.04 -5.98
CA ARG A 46 19.62 12.68 -7.26
C ARG A 46 18.53 12.49 -8.32
N ALA A 47 18.79 12.99 -9.53
CA ALA A 47 17.99 12.69 -10.71
C ALA A 47 18.89 12.54 -11.93
N ASP A 48 18.70 11.45 -12.69
CA ASP A 48 19.32 11.22 -13.98
C ASP A 48 18.32 10.51 -14.91
N ALA A 49 18.77 10.02 -16.07
CA ALA A 49 17.88 9.48 -17.09
C ALA A 49 17.07 8.25 -16.65
N SER A 50 17.55 7.49 -15.66
CA SER A 50 16.92 6.22 -15.22
C SER A 50 16.80 6.10 -13.70
N LEU A 51 17.13 7.16 -12.95
CA LEU A 51 17.08 7.11 -11.49
C LEU A 51 16.61 8.46 -10.93
N VAL A 52 15.67 8.39 -10.00
CA VAL A 52 15.30 9.49 -9.10
C VAL A 52 15.40 9.01 -7.67
N GLN A 53 16.13 9.76 -6.85
CA GLN A 53 16.20 9.53 -5.40
C GLN A 53 15.69 10.77 -4.67
N LEU A 54 14.75 10.54 -3.77
CA LEU A 54 14.10 11.56 -2.99
C LEU A 54 14.32 11.30 -1.50
N SER A 55 14.37 12.36 -0.70
CA SER A 55 14.36 12.25 0.76
C SER A 55 13.40 13.23 1.39
N THR A 56 12.93 12.92 2.59
CA THR A 56 12.17 13.84 3.42
C THR A 56 12.36 13.52 4.89
N LEU A 57 12.18 14.52 5.74
CA LEU A 57 12.30 14.38 7.18
C LEU A 57 10.91 14.21 7.81
N ILE A 58 10.68 13.08 8.45
CA ILE A 58 9.56 12.93 9.39
C ILE A 58 10.03 13.53 10.72
N ALA A 59 9.74 14.81 10.92
CA ALA A 59 10.14 15.52 12.13
C ALA A 59 9.38 15.00 13.36
N ALA A 60 10.07 14.91 14.49
CA ALA A 60 9.45 14.60 15.78
C ALA A 60 8.30 15.56 16.08
N ARG A 61 7.20 15.03 16.58
CA ARG A 61 6.00 15.76 16.97
C ARG A 61 5.33 15.12 18.16
N TYR A 62 4.41 15.80 18.80
CA TYR A 62 3.75 15.29 20.00
C TYR A 62 3.13 13.89 19.81
N SER A 63 2.51 13.68 18.65
CA SER A 63 1.87 12.41 18.30
C SER A 63 2.85 11.30 17.86
N TYR A 64 4.10 11.64 17.55
CA TYR A 64 5.15 10.72 17.08
C TYR A 64 6.52 11.33 17.39
N PRO A 65 7.07 11.12 18.59
CA PRO A 65 8.24 11.89 19.08
C PRO A 65 9.59 11.43 18.53
N TRP A 66 9.61 10.72 17.42
CA TRP A 66 10.84 10.29 16.75
C TRP A 66 11.03 11.04 15.44
N THR A 67 12.30 11.27 15.11
CA THR A 67 12.70 11.85 13.83
C THR A 67 13.23 10.76 12.91
N LEU A 68 12.62 10.58 11.75
CA LEU A 68 13.08 9.65 10.74
C LEU A 68 13.51 10.40 9.48
N LEU A 69 14.61 9.97 8.87
CA LEU A 69 14.98 10.35 7.52
C LEU A 69 14.41 9.30 6.55
N ALA A 70 13.36 9.65 5.83
CA ALA A 70 12.73 8.79 4.83
C ALA A 70 13.38 8.99 3.45
N SER A 71 13.50 7.92 2.68
CA SER A 71 14.02 7.94 1.31
C SER A 71 13.14 7.09 0.40
N ALA A 72 12.95 7.57 -0.84
CA ALA A 72 12.32 6.85 -1.92
C ALA A 72 13.25 6.90 -3.15
N ARG A 73 13.57 5.73 -3.69
CA ARG A 73 14.38 5.59 -4.88
C ARG A 73 13.58 4.89 -5.98
N TYR A 74 13.50 5.55 -7.12
CA TYR A 74 12.87 5.05 -8.33
C TYR A 74 13.96 4.79 -9.35
N SER A 75 14.09 3.57 -9.83
CA SER A 75 15.04 3.22 -10.90
C SER A 75 14.31 2.49 -12.02
N LEU A 76 14.63 2.88 -13.26
CA LEU A 76 14.05 2.33 -14.46
C LEU A 76 15.12 1.54 -15.22
N ASP A 77 14.81 0.29 -15.51
CA ASP A 77 15.62 -0.61 -16.31
C ASP A 77 14.82 -1.12 -17.51
N ALA A 78 15.48 -1.34 -18.64
CA ALA A 78 14.81 -1.73 -19.88
C ALA A 78 14.18 -3.15 -19.81
N ASP A 79 14.77 -4.03 -19.02
CA ASP A 79 14.34 -5.43 -18.90
C ASP A 79 13.53 -5.66 -17.60
N ALA A 80 13.94 -5.05 -16.49
CA ALA A 80 13.31 -5.23 -15.19
C ALA A 80 12.15 -4.24 -14.92
N GLY A 81 12.02 -3.18 -15.74
CA GLY A 81 10.99 -2.16 -15.56
C GLY A 81 11.30 -1.18 -14.43
N LEU A 82 10.26 -0.70 -13.75
CA LEU A 82 10.36 0.26 -12.64
C LEU A 82 10.56 -0.46 -11.31
N THR A 83 11.65 -0.16 -10.63
CA THR A 83 11.89 -0.57 -9.24
C THR A 83 11.70 0.62 -8.30
N VAL A 84 10.97 0.40 -7.20
CA VAL A 84 10.77 1.38 -6.13
C VAL A 84 11.32 0.83 -4.82
N GLU A 85 12.28 1.53 -4.23
CA GLU A 85 12.87 1.20 -2.94
C GLU A 85 12.47 2.28 -1.92
N LEU A 86 11.82 1.87 -0.84
CA LEU A 86 11.43 2.75 0.26
C LEU A 86 12.22 2.40 1.50
N SER A 87 12.78 3.39 2.16
CA SER A 87 13.52 3.20 3.39
C SER A 87 13.34 4.35 4.37
N ALA A 88 13.60 4.08 5.65
CA ALA A 88 13.68 5.13 6.66
C ALA A 88 14.81 4.81 7.65
N THR A 89 15.50 5.84 8.09
CA THR A 89 16.51 5.76 9.15
C THR A 89 16.00 6.53 10.34
N ASN A 90 15.91 5.86 11.50
CA ASN A 90 15.66 6.55 12.76
C ASN A 90 16.93 7.31 13.20
N ILE A 91 16.83 8.63 13.26
CA ILE A 91 17.91 9.52 13.68
C ILE A 91 17.65 10.12 15.08
N SER A 92 16.64 9.61 15.80
CA SER A 92 16.38 9.90 17.19
C SER A 92 17.08 8.89 18.10
N GLU A 93 17.07 9.14 19.40
CA GLU A 93 17.41 8.15 20.41
C GLU A 93 16.26 7.14 20.60
N GLY A 94 16.60 5.90 20.92
CA GLY A 94 15.65 4.83 21.20
C GLY A 94 15.01 4.21 19.95
N THR A 95 13.99 3.41 20.18
CA THR A 95 13.25 2.69 19.12
C THR A 95 11.98 3.44 18.75
N ALA A 96 11.64 3.45 17.46
CA ALA A 96 10.43 4.06 16.93
C ALA A 96 9.52 2.99 16.31
N PRO A 97 8.18 3.03 16.50
CA PRO A 97 7.28 2.20 15.74
C PRO A 97 7.30 2.66 14.27
N TYR A 98 7.38 1.71 13.35
CA TYR A 98 7.51 2.03 11.94
C TYR A 98 6.84 0.98 11.05
N GLY A 99 6.10 1.47 10.08
CA GLY A 99 5.59 0.72 8.96
C GLY A 99 5.76 1.50 7.67
N VAL A 100 5.79 0.80 6.56
CA VAL A 100 5.92 1.37 5.22
C VAL A 100 4.98 0.69 4.25
N GLY A 101 4.45 1.45 3.30
CA GLY A 101 3.69 0.96 2.17
C GLY A 101 3.87 1.84 0.95
N PHE A 102 3.55 1.27 -0.20
CA PHE A 102 3.51 1.95 -1.49
C PHE A 102 2.10 1.84 -2.07
N HIS A 103 1.56 2.92 -2.63
CA HIS A 103 0.17 2.98 -3.10
C HIS A 103 0.06 3.29 -4.60
N PRO A 104 0.60 2.43 -5.46
CA PRO A 104 0.46 2.61 -6.90
C PRO A 104 -0.93 2.18 -7.37
N TYR A 105 -1.43 2.86 -8.38
CA TYR A 105 -2.57 2.41 -9.15
C TYR A 105 -2.08 1.76 -10.44
N LEU A 106 -2.40 0.49 -10.62
CA LEU A 106 -2.16 -0.22 -11.87
C LEU A 106 -3.34 0.01 -12.81
N ALA A 107 -3.06 0.25 -14.08
CA ALA A 107 -4.06 0.44 -15.12
C ALA A 107 -3.57 -0.13 -16.45
N VAL A 108 -4.49 -0.58 -17.28
CA VAL A 108 -4.27 -0.87 -18.69
C VAL A 108 -4.99 0.21 -19.49
N ASP A 109 -4.26 0.91 -20.36
CA ASP A 109 -4.72 2.13 -21.01
C ASP A 109 -6.09 1.99 -21.68
N GLY A 110 -7.01 2.84 -21.27
CA GLY A 110 -8.37 2.91 -21.78
C GLY A 110 -9.32 1.78 -21.37
N VAL A 111 -8.87 0.82 -20.57
CA VAL A 111 -9.71 -0.31 -20.13
C VAL A 111 -10.15 -0.10 -18.68
N PRO A 112 -11.48 -0.08 -18.40
CA PRO A 112 -11.99 0.00 -17.03
C PRO A 112 -11.56 -1.22 -16.20
N ALA A 113 -11.35 -1.03 -14.90
CA ALA A 113 -10.98 -2.13 -14.00
C ALA A 113 -11.99 -3.29 -14.02
N ASP A 114 -13.27 -3.01 -14.28
CA ASP A 114 -14.34 -4.00 -14.36
C ASP A 114 -14.13 -5.04 -15.48
N GLU A 115 -13.42 -4.66 -16.54
CA GLU A 115 -13.16 -5.49 -17.71
C GLU A 115 -11.81 -6.21 -17.63
N LEU A 116 -10.98 -5.88 -16.62
CA LEU A 116 -9.67 -6.44 -16.45
C LEU A 116 -9.70 -7.73 -15.62
N GLU A 117 -8.80 -8.65 -15.94
CA GLU A 117 -8.46 -9.79 -15.10
C GLU A 117 -7.46 -9.36 -14.02
N LEU A 118 -7.75 -9.75 -12.78
CA LEU A 118 -6.83 -9.67 -11.65
C LEU A 118 -6.29 -11.06 -11.33
N GLU A 119 -4.99 -11.16 -11.09
CA GLU A 119 -4.34 -12.31 -10.45
C GLU A 119 -3.64 -11.83 -9.18
N ASN A 120 -4.02 -12.42 -8.04
CA ASN A 120 -3.49 -12.09 -6.71
C ASN A 120 -3.22 -13.38 -5.95
N PRO A 121 -1.97 -13.69 -5.60
CA PRO A 121 -1.60 -14.99 -5.03
C PRO A 121 -1.99 -15.16 -3.55
N ALA A 122 -2.54 -14.13 -2.91
CA ALA A 122 -2.93 -14.18 -1.51
C ALA A 122 -4.00 -15.25 -1.24
N SER A 123 -3.88 -15.96 -0.13
CA SER A 123 -4.84 -16.98 0.30
C SER A 123 -5.78 -16.51 1.40
N ILE A 124 -5.45 -15.39 2.05
CA ILE A 124 -6.20 -14.81 3.17
C ILE A 124 -6.65 -13.41 2.80
N ILE A 125 -7.91 -13.08 3.13
CA ILE A 125 -8.48 -11.75 3.04
C ILE A 125 -8.98 -11.32 4.42
N TYR A 126 -8.87 -10.04 4.74
CA TYR A 126 -9.39 -9.47 5.96
C TYR A 126 -10.72 -8.77 5.71
N GLU A 127 -11.73 -9.16 6.49
CA GLU A 127 -12.97 -8.41 6.64
C GLU A 127 -12.70 -7.17 7.49
N ALA A 128 -13.18 -6.03 7.04
CA ALA A 128 -13.08 -4.76 7.76
C ALA A 128 -14.43 -4.39 8.39
N ASP A 129 -14.40 -3.72 9.53
CA ASP A 129 -15.57 -3.14 10.16
C ASP A 129 -16.02 -1.83 9.48
N ALA A 130 -17.02 -1.15 10.06
CA ALA A 130 -17.53 0.12 9.54
C ALA A 130 -16.51 1.26 9.59
N SER A 131 -15.42 1.12 10.35
CA SER A 131 -14.29 2.05 10.42
C SER A 131 -13.13 1.63 9.50
N MET A 132 -13.37 0.65 8.64
CA MET A 132 -12.36 0.09 7.73
C MET A 132 -11.14 -0.53 8.44
N ILE A 133 -11.35 -1.00 9.68
CA ILE A 133 -10.33 -1.69 10.46
C ILE A 133 -10.53 -3.21 10.33
N PRO A 134 -9.48 -3.99 10.03
CA PRO A 134 -9.54 -5.43 9.93
C PRO A 134 -10.02 -6.08 11.25
N VAL A 135 -11.06 -6.92 11.19
CA VAL A 135 -11.65 -7.56 12.35
C VAL A 135 -11.64 -9.08 12.28
N ALA A 136 -11.63 -9.66 11.09
CA ALA A 136 -11.61 -11.10 10.89
C ALA A 136 -10.81 -11.49 9.64
N ALA A 137 -10.15 -12.65 9.70
CA ALA A 137 -9.42 -13.24 8.58
C ALA A 137 -10.23 -14.40 8.00
N HIS A 138 -10.31 -14.47 6.68
CA HIS A 138 -11.03 -15.49 5.93
C HIS A 138 -10.16 -16.07 4.82
N ASP A 139 -10.44 -17.31 4.39
CA ASP A 139 -9.94 -17.82 3.12
C ASP A 139 -10.61 -17.06 1.96
N VAL A 140 -9.83 -16.65 0.96
CA VAL A 140 -10.30 -15.84 -0.17
C VAL A 140 -11.45 -16.50 -0.94
N ALA A 141 -11.46 -17.83 -1.09
CA ALA A 141 -12.52 -18.54 -1.78
C ALA A 141 -13.82 -18.52 -0.97
N SER A 142 -13.75 -18.64 0.35
CA SER A 142 -14.93 -18.57 1.22
C SER A 142 -15.51 -17.16 1.28
N PHE A 143 -14.68 -16.12 1.10
CA PHE A 143 -15.08 -14.73 1.08
C PHE A 143 -15.66 -14.30 -0.29
N GLY A 144 -15.39 -15.09 -1.35
CA GLY A 144 -15.87 -14.82 -2.70
C GLY A 144 -14.99 -13.84 -3.51
N LEU A 145 -13.76 -13.59 -3.05
CA LEU A 145 -12.78 -12.72 -3.71
C LEU A 145 -11.46 -13.49 -3.95
N ASP A 146 -11.58 -14.67 -4.57
CA ASP A 146 -10.45 -15.53 -4.90
C ASP A 146 -9.91 -15.19 -6.29
N PHE A 147 -8.76 -14.55 -6.33
CA PHE A 147 -8.03 -14.19 -7.55
C PHE A 147 -6.70 -14.95 -7.66
N ARG A 148 -6.53 -16.08 -6.98
CA ARG A 148 -5.33 -16.94 -7.13
C ARG A 148 -5.19 -17.56 -8.53
N SER A 149 -6.26 -17.58 -9.28
CA SER A 149 -6.26 -17.74 -10.73
C SER A 149 -6.84 -16.47 -11.37
N PRO A 150 -6.33 -16.05 -12.55
CA PRO A 150 -6.84 -14.86 -13.22
C PRO A 150 -8.35 -14.89 -13.36
N ALA A 151 -9.02 -13.81 -12.92
CA ALA A 151 -10.46 -13.67 -13.01
C ALA A 151 -10.84 -12.20 -13.25
N ILE A 152 -11.91 -11.99 -14.03
CA ILE A 152 -12.47 -10.66 -14.29
C ILE A 152 -12.91 -10.04 -12.95
N ILE A 153 -12.48 -8.81 -12.70
CA ILE A 153 -12.88 -8.06 -11.50
C ILE A 153 -14.39 -7.82 -11.49
N GLY A 154 -14.96 -7.47 -12.65
CA GLY A 154 -16.38 -7.22 -12.79
C GLY A 154 -16.85 -6.14 -11.80
N THR A 155 -18.01 -6.36 -11.22
CA THR A 155 -18.60 -5.46 -10.22
C THR A 155 -18.08 -5.67 -8.79
N SER A 156 -17.09 -6.56 -8.60
CA SER A 156 -16.49 -6.79 -7.30
C SER A 156 -15.87 -5.51 -6.75
N ARG A 157 -16.20 -5.19 -5.52
CA ARG A 157 -15.61 -4.06 -4.81
C ARG A 157 -14.51 -4.58 -3.90
N LEU A 158 -13.32 -4.07 -4.12
CA LEU A 158 -12.14 -4.38 -3.35
C LEU A 158 -11.75 -3.13 -2.56
N ASP A 159 -11.59 -3.27 -1.29
CA ASP A 159 -10.90 -2.35 -0.36
C ASP A 159 -10.48 -3.17 0.86
N ASN A 160 -9.64 -4.18 0.61
CA ASN A 160 -9.33 -5.18 1.59
C ASN A 160 -7.82 -5.39 1.73
N ALA A 161 -7.40 -5.69 2.96
CA ALA A 161 -6.09 -6.22 3.23
C ALA A 161 -6.05 -7.72 2.95
N PHE A 162 -4.97 -8.18 2.33
CA PHE A 162 -4.70 -9.56 1.99
C PHE A 162 -3.41 -10.04 2.68
N ALA A 163 -3.36 -11.32 2.96
CA ALA A 163 -2.22 -12.02 3.53
C ALA A 163 -2.13 -13.46 2.99
N GLY A 164 -1.26 -14.28 3.59
CA GLY A 164 -1.00 -15.63 3.07
C GLY A 164 -0.39 -15.60 1.68
N LEU A 165 0.45 -14.59 1.45
CA LEU A 165 1.27 -14.43 0.26
C LEU A 165 2.38 -15.48 0.23
N PRO A 166 2.87 -15.90 -0.95
CA PRO A 166 4.03 -16.78 -1.06
C PRO A 166 5.26 -16.23 -0.33
N GLU A 167 6.10 -17.12 0.18
CA GLU A 167 7.39 -16.72 0.75
C GLU A 167 8.31 -16.13 -0.34
N GLY A 168 9.05 -15.08 0.02
CA GLY A 168 9.90 -14.33 -0.89
C GLY A 168 9.11 -13.35 -1.75
N THR A 169 9.47 -13.25 -3.02
CA THR A 169 8.82 -12.32 -3.94
C THR A 169 7.53 -12.91 -4.51
N TRP A 170 6.47 -12.16 -4.41
CA TRP A 170 5.16 -12.45 -5.01
C TRP A 170 4.81 -11.38 -6.06
N ALA A 171 3.82 -11.65 -6.89
CA ALA A 171 3.34 -10.70 -7.90
C ALA A 171 1.81 -10.65 -7.95
N VAL A 172 1.29 -9.45 -8.18
CA VAL A 172 -0.11 -9.20 -8.59
C VAL A 172 -0.09 -8.72 -10.02
N THR A 173 -0.95 -9.29 -10.86
CA THR A 173 -1.06 -8.94 -12.29
C THR A 173 -2.46 -8.42 -12.60
N LEU A 174 -2.52 -7.32 -13.32
CA LEU A 174 -3.72 -6.78 -13.93
C LEU A 174 -3.58 -6.87 -15.44
N ARG A 175 -4.58 -7.46 -16.14
CA ARG A 175 -4.46 -7.77 -17.57
C ARG A 175 -5.77 -7.52 -18.30
N ASP A 176 -5.71 -6.94 -19.50
CA ASP A 176 -6.81 -6.93 -20.45
C ASP A 176 -6.86 -8.27 -21.20
N PRO A 177 -7.92 -9.08 -21.03
CA PRO A 177 -8.03 -10.36 -21.71
C PRO A 177 -8.23 -10.22 -23.23
N ALA A 178 -8.71 -9.08 -23.72
CA ALA A 178 -8.97 -8.85 -25.12
C ALA A 178 -7.68 -8.58 -25.91
N SER A 179 -6.80 -7.73 -25.39
CA SER A 179 -5.51 -7.40 -26.04
C SER A 179 -4.36 -8.27 -25.56
N GLY A 180 -4.48 -8.87 -24.38
CA GLY A 180 -3.39 -9.59 -23.70
C GLY A 180 -2.36 -8.68 -23.03
N VAL A 181 -2.53 -7.35 -23.09
CA VAL A 181 -1.66 -6.38 -22.43
C VAL A 181 -1.94 -6.42 -20.92
N GLY A 182 -0.89 -6.34 -20.13
CA GLY A 182 -1.01 -6.31 -18.68
C GLY A 182 0.13 -5.59 -17.99
N VAL A 183 -0.06 -5.36 -16.72
CA VAL A 183 0.93 -4.79 -15.81
C VAL A 183 1.02 -5.65 -14.56
N SER A 184 2.24 -5.90 -14.09
CA SER A 184 2.48 -6.66 -12.87
C SER A 184 3.26 -5.82 -11.87
N LEU A 185 2.88 -5.96 -10.59
CA LEU A 185 3.65 -5.45 -9.47
C LEU A 185 4.17 -6.63 -8.65
N SER A 186 5.48 -6.66 -8.43
CA SER A 186 6.13 -7.65 -7.57
C SER A 186 6.64 -7.01 -6.30
N SER A 187 6.56 -7.72 -5.17
CA SER A 187 7.07 -7.25 -3.88
C SER A 187 7.40 -8.44 -2.97
N ASP A 188 8.19 -8.19 -1.93
CA ASP A 188 8.47 -9.10 -0.82
C ASP A 188 7.76 -8.69 0.48
N ALA A 189 6.87 -7.70 0.41
CA ALA A 189 6.11 -7.21 1.55
C ALA A 189 5.20 -8.31 2.13
N ARG A 190 4.97 -8.27 3.44
CA ARG A 190 4.19 -9.32 4.13
C ARG A 190 2.68 -9.18 3.96
N TRP A 191 2.22 -7.97 3.60
CA TRP A 191 0.82 -7.61 3.48
C TRP A 191 0.58 -6.90 2.17
N LEU A 192 -0.64 -7.01 1.69
CA LEU A 192 -1.09 -6.38 0.45
C LEU A 192 -2.47 -5.77 0.71
N GLN A 193 -2.67 -4.51 0.36
CA GLN A 193 -4.01 -3.93 0.18
C GLN A 193 -4.33 -3.91 -1.31
N VAL A 194 -5.56 -4.28 -1.66
CA VAL A 194 -6.09 -4.10 -3.02
C VAL A 194 -7.35 -3.26 -2.94
N TYR A 195 -7.38 -2.18 -3.74
CA TYR A 195 -8.51 -1.27 -3.78
C TYR A 195 -8.96 -1.01 -5.23
N SER A 196 -10.25 -1.21 -5.50
CA SER A 196 -10.83 -1.11 -6.86
C SER A 196 -11.06 0.33 -7.33
N ALA A 197 -10.60 1.33 -6.59
CA ALA A 197 -10.58 2.76 -6.97
C ALA A 197 -11.96 3.33 -7.32
N ASP A 198 -13.00 2.93 -6.59
CA ASP A 198 -14.39 3.31 -6.86
C ASP A 198 -14.62 4.82 -6.90
N TYR A 199 -13.93 5.59 -6.03
CA TYR A 199 -14.11 7.05 -5.96
C TYR A 199 -13.52 7.81 -7.15
N ILE A 200 -12.61 7.20 -7.93
CA ILE A 200 -12.06 7.76 -9.18
C ILE A 200 -12.62 7.07 -10.43
N GLY A 201 -13.76 6.38 -10.29
CA GLY A 201 -14.45 5.78 -11.42
C GLY A 201 -13.86 4.48 -11.93
N ARG A 202 -13.08 3.76 -11.09
CA ARG A 202 -12.52 2.44 -11.40
C ARG A 202 -11.63 2.42 -12.66
N VAL A 203 -10.86 3.50 -12.84
CA VAL A 203 -9.92 3.63 -13.98
C VAL A 203 -8.62 2.83 -13.79
N GLY A 204 -8.48 2.16 -12.66
CA GLY A 204 -7.36 1.31 -12.30
C GLY A 204 -7.60 0.62 -10.97
N VAL A 205 -6.63 -0.14 -10.50
CA VAL A 205 -6.66 -0.88 -9.23
C VAL A 205 -5.44 -0.49 -8.41
N ALA A 206 -5.65 -0.04 -7.18
CA ALA A 206 -4.54 0.13 -6.25
C ALA A 206 -4.06 -1.24 -5.78
N VAL A 207 -2.76 -1.46 -5.87
CA VAL A 207 -2.07 -2.66 -5.43
C VAL A 207 -0.95 -2.23 -4.50
N GLU A 208 -1.17 -2.38 -3.20
CA GLU A 208 -0.39 -1.70 -2.18
C GLU A 208 0.40 -2.69 -1.32
N PRO A 209 1.68 -2.94 -1.63
CA PRO A 209 2.56 -3.67 -0.73
C PRO A 209 2.74 -2.93 0.59
N MET A 210 2.63 -3.65 1.71
CA MET A 210 2.74 -3.06 3.06
C MET A 210 3.58 -3.94 3.98
N SER A 211 4.32 -3.31 4.90
CA SER A 211 5.09 -4.02 5.93
C SER A 211 4.23 -4.48 7.11
N CYS A 212 3.07 -3.87 7.30
CA CYS A 212 2.12 -4.14 8.41
C CYS A 212 0.70 -3.87 7.96
#